data_6d56f9c1c374310ea0fd32b51f7d172a
#
_entry.id   6d56f9c1c374310ea0fd32b51f7d172a
#
_cell.length_a   1.000
_cell.length_b   1.000
_cell.length_c   1.000
_cell.angle_alpha   90.00
_cell.angle_beta   90.00
_cell.angle_gamma   90.00
#
_symmetry.space_group_name_H-M   'P 1'
#
loop_
_entity.id
_entity.type
_entity.pdbx_description
1 polymer ?
#
loop_
_entity_poly.entity_id
_entity_poly.type
_entity_poly.pdbx_seq_one_letter_code
_entity_poly.pdbx_strand_id
1 'polypeptide(L)'
;AADAKGLLKMACRMDDPVIFMEHKGLYRQGYAATEEPDADYLLSFGKGRKVLEGDELTVITWGAMVQKSLEAVQSLEIQNDSVEVIDLRTLNPLDMDLIETSIMKTSKALVVHEDNITNGPGAEIAAIIADKFFELLDGPVRRVGAKDSPVPFNWIIEEEILPQTVD
;
A
#
# COMPACT_ATOMS: atom_id res chain seq x y z
N ALA A 1 7.91 -10.90 5.92
CA ALA A 1 7.67 -12.24 6.49
C ALA A 1 6.86 -12.16 7.78
N ALA A 2 7.23 -11.30 8.74
CA ALA A 2 6.52 -11.17 10.02
C ALA A 2 5.04 -10.81 9.83
N ASP A 3 4.73 -9.83 8.97
CA ASP A 3 3.35 -9.42 8.70
C ASP A 3 2.52 -10.57 8.11
N ALA A 4 3.08 -11.33 7.19
CA ALA A 4 2.41 -12.51 6.62
C ALA A 4 2.09 -13.56 7.71
N LYS A 5 3.04 -13.86 8.60
CA LYS A 5 2.83 -14.76 9.74
C LYS A 5 1.71 -14.25 10.67
N GLY A 6 1.78 -12.96 11.05
CA GLY A 6 0.81 -12.36 11.98
C GLY A 6 -0.60 -12.30 11.41
N LEU A 7 -0.73 -11.87 10.15
CA LEU A 7 -2.02 -11.79 9.44
C LEU A 7 -2.62 -13.17 9.16
N LEU A 8 -1.82 -14.16 8.73
CA LEU A 8 -2.30 -15.51 8.46
C LEU A 8 -2.80 -16.18 9.75
N LYS A 9 -2.07 -16.01 10.84
CA LYS A 9 -2.50 -16.51 12.15
C LYS A 9 -3.77 -15.82 12.65
N MET A 10 -3.96 -14.54 12.35
CA MET A 10 -5.21 -13.83 12.64
C MET A 10 -6.34 -14.37 11.77
N ALA A 11 -6.12 -14.56 10.47
CA ALA A 11 -7.10 -15.14 9.55
C ALA A 11 -7.64 -16.49 10.05
N CYS A 12 -6.75 -17.38 10.54
CA CYS A 12 -7.13 -18.67 11.10
C CYS A 12 -7.97 -18.58 12.39
N ARG A 13 -8.09 -17.41 13.00
CA ARG A 13 -8.88 -17.18 14.23
C ARG A 13 -10.19 -16.45 13.98
N MET A 14 -10.44 -16.04 12.75
CA MET A 14 -11.70 -15.41 12.37
C MET A 14 -12.78 -16.47 12.19
N ASP A 15 -14.00 -16.13 12.54
CA ASP A 15 -15.18 -16.95 12.28
C ASP A 15 -15.72 -16.75 10.85
N ASP A 16 -15.33 -15.65 10.19
CA ASP A 16 -15.72 -15.32 8.82
C ASP A 16 -14.73 -15.90 7.81
N PRO A 17 -15.15 -16.16 6.56
CA PRO A 17 -14.25 -16.47 5.46
C PRO A 17 -13.27 -15.33 5.20
N VAL A 18 -11.97 -15.65 5.09
CA VAL A 18 -10.90 -14.68 4.83
C VAL A 18 -10.25 -14.98 3.49
N ILE A 19 -10.17 -13.98 2.62
CA ILE A 19 -9.36 -14.04 1.40
C ILE A 19 -7.96 -13.52 1.76
N PHE A 20 -6.98 -14.42 1.78
CA PHE A 20 -5.59 -14.10 2.07
C PHE A 20 -4.79 -14.14 0.76
N MET A 21 -4.46 -12.94 0.24
CA MET A 21 -3.75 -12.82 -1.03
C MET A 21 -2.24 -12.71 -0.79
N GLU A 22 -1.49 -13.61 -1.41
CA GLU A 22 -0.04 -13.66 -1.32
C GLU A 22 0.61 -13.16 -2.61
N HIS A 23 1.61 -12.30 -2.49
CA HIS A 23 2.39 -11.82 -3.63
C HIS A 23 3.61 -12.72 -3.86
N LYS A 24 3.54 -13.60 -4.86
CA LYS A 24 4.60 -14.58 -5.15
C LYS A 24 5.97 -13.96 -5.40
N GLY A 25 6.02 -12.78 -6.05
CA GLY A 25 7.26 -12.05 -6.30
C GLY A 25 8.03 -11.67 -5.04
N LEU A 26 7.33 -11.53 -3.90
CA LEU A 26 7.96 -11.16 -2.62
C LEU A 26 8.62 -12.33 -1.88
N TYR A 27 8.30 -13.59 -2.21
CA TYR A 27 8.78 -14.76 -1.44
C TYR A 27 10.30 -14.90 -1.35
N ARG A 28 11.02 -14.41 -2.34
CA ARG A 28 12.47 -14.55 -2.44
C ARG A 28 13.21 -13.21 -2.40
N GLN A 29 12.52 -12.14 -2.06
CA GLN A 29 13.13 -10.81 -2.00
C GLN A 29 13.77 -10.59 -0.63
N GLY A 30 15.05 -10.23 -0.63
CA GLY A 30 15.80 -9.98 0.60
C GLY A 30 15.20 -8.89 1.47
N TYR A 31 14.67 -7.82 0.87
CA TYR A 31 14.01 -6.74 1.59
C TYR A 31 12.68 -7.14 2.26
N ALA A 32 12.06 -8.23 1.81
CA ALA A 32 10.83 -8.76 2.41
C ALA A 32 11.11 -9.74 3.56
N ALA A 33 12.37 -10.08 3.79
CA ALA A 33 12.77 -10.91 4.92
C ALA A 33 12.72 -10.11 6.23
N THR A 34 12.32 -10.77 7.29
CA THR A 34 12.32 -10.23 8.66
C THR A 34 12.80 -11.33 9.61
N GLU A 35 13.23 -10.94 10.80
CA GLU A 35 13.37 -11.90 11.89
C GLU A 35 12.02 -12.58 12.13
N GLU A 36 12.07 -13.85 12.49
CA GLU A 36 10.86 -14.59 12.81
C GLU A 36 10.30 -14.11 14.15
N PRO A 37 9.06 -13.57 14.18
CA PRO A 37 8.46 -13.15 15.43
C PRO A 37 8.07 -14.37 16.29
N ASP A 38 7.81 -14.10 17.56
CA ASP A 38 7.42 -15.11 18.55
C ASP A 38 6.19 -15.93 18.12
N ALA A 39 6.05 -17.10 18.77
CA ALA A 39 4.93 -17.99 18.47
C ALA A 39 3.56 -17.37 18.70
N ASP A 40 3.44 -16.40 19.60
CA ASP A 40 2.18 -15.73 19.92
C ASP A 40 1.93 -14.44 19.13
N TYR A 41 2.87 -14.06 18.25
CA TYR A 41 2.73 -12.87 17.42
C TYR A 41 1.48 -12.95 16.54
N LEU A 42 0.63 -11.93 16.65
CA LEU A 42 -0.58 -11.72 15.86
C LEU A 42 -0.59 -10.30 15.33
N LEU A 43 -1.11 -10.12 14.13
CA LEU A 43 -1.35 -8.81 13.54
C LEU A 43 -2.84 -8.69 13.23
N SER A 44 -3.50 -7.72 13.85
CA SER A 44 -4.92 -7.48 13.65
C SER A 44 -5.21 -6.94 12.26
N PHE A 45 -6.34 -7.34 11.69
CA PHE A 45 -6.85 -6.72 10.47
C PHE A 45 -7.24 -5.26 10.72
N GLY A 46 -7.19 -4.43 9.68
CA GLY A 46 -7.44 -3.00 9.79
C GLY A 46 -6.34 -2.23 10.54
N LYS A 47 -5.12 -2.77 10.57
CA LYS A 47 -3.96 -2.10 11.15
C LYS A 47 -2.81 -2.04 10.14
N GLY A 48 -2.73 -0.88 9.49
CA GLY A 48 -1.61 -0.50 8.64
C GLY A 48 -0.36 -0.12 9.44
N ARG A 49 0.63 0.36 8.77
CA ARG A 49 1.82 0.95 9.39
C ARG A 49 2.37 2.08 8.54
N LYS A 50 3.01 3.02 9.17
CA LYS A 50 3.85 4.00 8.52
C LYS A 50 5.24 3.38 8.28
N VAL A 51 5.69 3.37 7.04
CA VAL A 51 7.00 2.81 6.65
C VAL A 51 8.03 3.90 6.36
N LEU A 52 7.57 5.11 6.06
CA LEU A 52 8.39 6.31 5.94
C LEU A 52 7.61 7.50 6.50
N GLU A 53 8.25 8.33 7.31
CA GLU A 53 7.69 9.59 7.79
C GLU A 53 7.87 10.70 6.78
N GLY A 54 6.88 11.60 6.69
CA GLY A 54 6.93 12.79 5.87
C GLY A 54 5.76 13.72 6.19
N ASP A 55 5.75 14.95 5.67
CA ASP A 55 4.80 15.98 6.07
C ASP A 55 4.11 16.73 4.90
N GLU A 56 4.47 16.44 3.63
CA GLU A 56 3.90 17.13 2.47
C GLU A 56 2.98 16.27 1.59
N LEU A 57 3.20 14.96 1.53
CA LEU A 57 2.44 14.01 0.71
C LEU A 57 2.34 12.67 1.40
N THR A 58 1.14 12.08 1.46
CA THR A 58 0.94 10.70 1.88
C THR A 58 0.80 9.78 0.67
N VAL A 59 1.72 8.84 0.54
CA VAL A 59 1.61 7.69 -0.37
C VAL A 59 0.94 6.54 0.37
N ILE A 60 -0.21 6.09 -0.14
CA ILE A 60 -1.03 5.03 0.42
C ILE A 60 -0.88 3.80 -0.48
N THR A 61 -0.33 2.73 0.06
CA THR A 61 0.04 1.57 -0.75
C THR A 61 0.00 0.26 0.04
N TRP A 62 0.24 -0.86 -0.62
CA TRP A 62 0.31 -2.20 -0.02
C TRP A 62 1.11 -3.18 -0.90
N GLY A 63 1.45 -4.32 -0.33
CA GLY A 63 2.12 -5.41 -1.06
C GLY A 63 3.48 -5.00 -1.64
N ALA A 64 3.73 -5.35 -2.89
CA ALA A 64 4.99 -5.05 -3.57
C ALA A 64 5.19 -3.55 -3.82
N MET A 65 4.10 -2.78 -3.93
CA MET A 65 4.19 -1.35 -4.19
C MET A 65 4.74 -0.56 -3.01
N VAL A 66 4.76 -1.11 -1.79
CA VAL A 66 5.44 -0.49 -0.64
C VAL A 66 6.92 -0.27 -0.94
N GLN A 67 7.60 -1.32 -1.39
CA GLN A 67 9.03 -1.24 -1.71
C GLN A 67 9.30 -0.33 -2.90
N LYS A 68 8.49 -0.43 -3.97
CA LYS A 68 8.62 0.45 -5.14
C LYS A 68 8.41 1.92 -4.78
N SER A 69 7.44 2.23 -3.91
CA SER A 69 7.22 3.59 -3.42
C SER A 69 8.41 4.13 -2.62
N LEU A 70 9.02 3.30 -1.76
CA LEU A 70 10.22 3.68 -1.03
C LEU A 70 11.41 3.94 -1.97
N GLU A 71 11.58 3.10 -3.00
CA GLU A 71 12.63 3.29 -4.02
C GLU A 71 12.40 4.56 -4.84
N ALA A 72 11.15 4.84 -5.21
CA ALA A 72 10.78 6.08 -5.90
C ALA A 72 11.15 7.31 -5.08
N VAL A 73 10.77 7.34 -3.80
CA VAL A 73 11.12 8.46 -2.90
C VAL A 73 12.63 8.62 -2.78
N GLN A 74 13.38 7.53 -2.64
CA GLN A 74 14.84 7.59 -2.58
C GLN A 74 15.48 8.13 -3.86
N SER A 75 14.87 7.87 -5.03
CA SER A 75 15.40 8.30 -6.33
C SER A 75 15.17 9.79 -6.64
N LEU A 76 14.20 10.41 -5.96
CA LEU A 76 13.76 11.78 -6.28
C LEU A 76 14.68 12.88 -5.74
N GLU A 77 15.78 12.57 -5.03
CA GLU A 77 16.67 13.58 -4.40
C GLU A 77 15.90 14.65 -3.57
N ILE A 78 14.62 14.39 -3.27
CA ILE A 78 13.78 15.26 -2.45
C ILE A 78 14.23 15.11 -0.99
N GLN A 79 14.07 16.15 -0.20
CA GLN A 79 14.27 16.05 1.24
C GLN A 79 13.45 14.88 1.76
N ASN A 80 14.09 13.91 2.40
CA ASN A 80 13.47 12.65 2.84
C ASN A 80 12.24 12.84 3.75
N ASP A 81 12.04 14.04 4.27
CA ASP A 81 10.96 14.37 5.21
C ASP A 81 9.67 14.84 4.50
N SER A 82 9.65 14.97 3.16
CA SER A 82 8.47 15.46 2.43
C SER A 82 7.42 14.40 2.16
N VAL A 83 7.81 13.13 2.01
CA VAL A 83 6.90 12.05 1.61
C VAL A 83 6.71 11.03 2.72
N GLU A 84 5.48 10.92 3.20
CA GLU A 84 5.05 9.82 4.06
C GLU A 84 4.60 8.63 3.22
N VAL A 85 5.02 7.41 3.59
CA VAL A 85 4.54 6.17 2.97
C VAL A 85 3.85 5.33 4.02
N ILE A 86 2.58 4.98 3.78
CA ILE A 86 1.81 4.06 4.62
C ILE A 86 1.54 2.76 3.88
N ASP A 87 1.77 1.65 4.58
CA ASP A 87 1.45 0.30 4.15
C ASP A 87 0.12 -0.13 4.81
N LEU A 88 -0.92 -0.28 4.01
CA LEU A 88 -2.25 -0.63 4.51
C LEU A 88 -2.32 -2.04 5.09
N ARG A 89 -1.50 -2.99 4.60
CA ARG A 89 -1.47 -4.41 4.99
C ARG A 89 -2.79 -5.16 4.74
N THR A 90 -3.93 -4.51 4.95
CA THR A 90 -5.27 -5.07 4.71
C THR A 90 -6.12 -4.08 3.93
N LEU A 91 -6.91 -4.60 2.99
CA LEU A 91 -7.83 -3.79 2.18
C LEU A 91 -9.27 -3.79 2.73
N ASN A 92 -9.61 -4.82 3.47
CA ASN A 92 -10.90 -4.92 4.16
C ASN A 92 -10.73 -5.74 5.46
N PRO A 93 -10.85 -5.10 6.63
CA PRO A 93 -11.06 -3.66 6.83
C PRO A 93 -9.82 -2.81 6.52
N LEU A 94 -10.03 -1.54 6.13
CA LEU A 94 -8.98 -0.52 6.03
C LEU A 94 -8.65 0.06 7.42
N ASP A 95 -7.40 0.49 7.63
CA ASP A 95 -7.02 1.32 8.77
C ASP A 95 -7.39 2.80 8.50
N MET A 96 -8.65 3.14 8.78
CA MET A 96 -9.16 4.48 8.54
C MET A 96 -8.49 5.52 9.44
N ASP A 97 -8.15 5.16 10.69
CA ASP A 97 -7.49 6.05 11.64
C ASP A 97 -6.08 6.45 11.15
N LEU A 98 -5.34 5.48 10.58
CA LEU A 98 -4.03 5.74 10.00
C LEU A 98 -4.15 6.67 8.78
N ILE A 99 -5.10 6.39 7.87
CA ILE A 99 -5.34 7.21 6.67
C ILE A 99 -5.72 8.64 7.08
N GLU A 100 -6.68 8.81 7.97
CA GLU A 100 -7.12 10.12 8.47
C GLU A 100 -5.96 10.91 9.08
N THR A 101 -5.24 10.30 10.01
CA THR A 101 -4.10 10.95 10.69
C THR A 101 -3.03 11.41 9.70
N SER A 102 -2.73 10.59 8.69
CA SER A 102 -1.76 10.91 7.64
C SER A 102 -2.23 12.07 6.77
N ILE A 103 -3.50 12.05 6.33
CA ILE A 103 -4.08 13.12 5.49
C ILE A 103 -4.20 14.43 6.28
N MET A 104 -4.58 14.39 7.54
CA MET A 104 -4.62 15.59 8.40
C MET A 104 -3.25 16.27 8.48
N LYS A 105 -2.16 15.53 8.38
CA LYS A 105 -0.80 16.06 8.42
C LYS A 105 -0.34 16.61 7.07
N THR A 106 -0.58 15.86 5.98
CA THR A 106 0.03 16.14 4.67
C THR A 106 -0.91 16.85 3.69
N SER A 107 -2.21 16.82 3.92
CA SER A 107 -3.29 17.37 3.06
C SER A 107 -3.27 16.88 1.59
N LYS A 108 -2.43 15.91 1.24
CA LYS A 108 -2.28 15.36 -0.10
C LYS A 108 -2.18 13.84 -0.06
N ALA A 109 -2.88 13.18 -0.96
CA ALA A 109 -2.92 11.72 -1.02
C ALA A 109 -2.63 11.19 -2.44
N LEU A 110 -1.72 10.21 -2.52
CA LEU A 110 -1.43 9.42 -3.70
C LEU A 110 -1.64 7.94 -3.35
N VAL A 111 -2.57 7.27 -4.05
CA VAL A 111 -2.79 5.83 -3.89
C VAL A 111 -2.02 5.08 -4.97
N VAL A 112 -1.14 4.16 -4.55
CA VAL A 112 -0.28 3.38 -5.44
C VAL A 112 -0.58 1.89 -5.31
N HIS A 113 -0.90 1.22 -6.43
CA HIS A 113 -1.23 -0.21 -6.42
C HIS A 113 -0.88 -0.89 -7.77
N GLU A 114 -0.79 -2.22 -7.76
CA GLU A 114 -0.47 -3.01 -8.96
C GLU A 114 -1.66 -3.32 -9.86
N ASP A 115 -2.88 -3.19 -9.35
CA ASP A 115 -4.08 -3.52 -10.11
C ASP A 115 -4.42 -2.40 -11.12
N ASN A 116 -5.33 -2.70 -12.04
CA ASN A 116 -5.77 -1.74 -13.05
C ASN A 116 -6.24 -0.43 -12.44
N ILE A 117 -5.93 0.68 -13.10
CA ILE A 117 -6.32 2.01 -12.64
C ILE A 117 -7.85 2.16 -12.62
N THR A 118 -8.56 1.51 -13.54
CA THR A 118 -10.03 1.50 -13.60
C THR A 118 -10.58 0.30 -12.81
N ASN A 119 -11.47 0.58 -11.87
CA ASN A 119 -12.11 -0.42 -10.98
C ASN A 119 -11.15 -1.23 -10.08
N GLY A 120 -9.86 -0.90 -10.04
CA GLY A 120 -8.95 -1.49 -9.07
C GLY A 120 -9.24 -1.00 -7.65
N PRO A 121 -8.72 -1.69 -6.60
CA PRO A 121 -8.95 -1.34 -5.20
C PRO A 121 -8.55 0.11 -4.84
N GLY A 122 -7.54 0.65 -5.53
CA GLY A 122 -7.13 2.04 -5.37
C GLY A 122 -8.19 3.07 -5.77
N ALA A 123 -9.13 2.70 -6.64
CA ALA A 123 -10.25 3.57 -6.99
C ALA A 123 -11.23 3.71 -5.82
N GLU A 124 -11.53 2.62 -5.13
CA GLU A 124 -12.38 2.63 -3.94
C GLU A 124 -11.71 3.40 -2.80
N ILE A 125 -10.43 3.16 -2.53
CA ILE A 125 -9.69 3.88 -1.50
C ILE A 125 -9.68 5.39 -1.78
N ALA A 126 -9.43 5.79 -3.02
CA ALA A 126 -9.46 7.20 -3.43
C ALA A 126 -10.86 7.81 -3.26
N ALA A 127 -11.92 7.06 -3.57
CA ALA A 127 -13.30 7.51 -3.38
C ALA A 127 -13.63 7.69 -1.88
N ILE A 128 -13.24 6.74 -1.03
CA ILE A 128 -13.42 6.83 0.42
C ILE A 128 -12.70 8.07 0.99
N ILE A 129 -11.46 8.31 0.56
CA ILE A 129 -10.67 9.47 1.00
C ILE A 129 -11.35 10.76 0.55
N ALA A 130 -11.78 10.84 -0.71
CA ALA A 130 -12.43 12.01 -1.24
C ALA A 130 -13.79 12.29 -0.59
N ASP A 131 -14.51 11.26 -0.19
CA ASP A 131 -15.80 11.40 0.49
C ASP A 131 -15.65 11.81 1.97
N LYS A 132 -14.76 11.11 2.69
CA LYS A 132 -14.66 11.30 4.15
C LYS A 132 -13.73 12.42 4.58
N PHE A 133 -12.71 12.72 3.79
CA PHE A 133 -11.63 13.64 4.16
C PHE A 133 -11.48 14.80 3.20
N PHE A 134 -12.53 15.10 2.40
CA PHE A 134 -12.49 16.18 1.42
C PHE A 134 -12.02 17.52 1.99
N GLU A 135 -12.50 17.87 3.18
CA GLU A 135 -12.14 19.15 3.84
C GLU A 135 -10.69 19.23 4.32
N LEU A 136 -9.99 18.09 4.37
CA LEU A 136 -8.58 18.01 4.78
C LEU A 136 -7.62 18.05 3.58
N LEU A 137 -8.14 17.96 2.34
CA LEU A 137 -7.34 17.85 1.13
C LEU A 137 -7.08 19.21 0.48
N ASP A 138 -5.83 19.48 0.11
CA ASP A 138 -5.42 20.64 -0.69
C ASP A 138 -5.61 20.42 -2.20
N GLY A 139 -5.94 19.21 -2.62
CA GLY A 139 -6.10 18.86 -4.02
C GLY A 139 -6.74 17.48 -4.23
N PRO A 140 -6.94 17.06 -5.47
CA PRO A 140 -7.56 15.77 -5.77
C PRO A 140 -6.65 14.61 -5.32
N VAL A 141 -7.26 13.54 -4.82
CA VAL A 141 -6.57 12.27 -4.60
C VAL A 141 -6.07 11.73 -5.95
N ARG A 142 -4.77 11.52 -6.07
CA ARG A 142 -4.16 10.93 -7.26
C ARG A 142 -3.99 9.43 -7.10
N ARG A 143 -3.91 8.73 -8.23
CA ARG A 143 -3.70 7.29 -8.27
C ARG A 143 -2.63 6.93 -9.29
N VAL A 144 -1.78 5.99 -8.93
CA VAL A 144 -0.88 5.27 -9.82
C VAL A 144 -1.25 3.79 -9.74
N GLY A 145 -1.51 3.19 -10.88
CA GLY A 145 -1.92 1.79 -10.99
C GLY A 145 -1.52 1.23 -12.35
N ALA A 146 -1.72 -0.07 -12.54
CA ALA A 146 -1.48 -0.70 -13.83
C ALA A 146 -2.37 -0.11 -14.91
N LYS A 147 -1.89 -0.13 -16.15
CA LYS A 147 -2.70 0.21 -17.33
C LYS A 147 -3.86 -0.77 -17.45
N ASP A 148 -4.99 -0.30 -17.98
CA ASP A 148 -6.20 -1.11 -18.20
C ASP A 148 -5.94 -2.17 -19.30
N SER A 149 -5.24 -3.21 -18.93
CA SER A 149 -4.83 -4.31 -19.79
C SER A 149 -4.72 -5.61 -19.00
N PRO A 150 -5.05 -6.78 -19.60
CA PRO A 150 -4.72 -8.04 -18.97
C PRO A 150 -3.22 -8.18 -18.73
N VAL A 151 -2.83 -8.72 -17.57
CA VAL A 151 -1.41 -8.96 -17.26
C VAL A 151 -0.84 -9.99 -18.23
N PRO A 152 0.20 -9.66 -19.02
CA PRO A 152 0.80 -10.57 -19.99
C PRO A 152 1.72 -11.60 -19.31
N PHE A 153 1.88 -12.76 -19.95
CA PHE A 153 2.90 -13.75 -19.57
C PHE A 153 4.27 -13.46 -20.21
N ASN A 154 4.66 -12.18 -20.24
CA ASN A 154 5.94 -11.73 -20.79
C ASN A 154 6.45 -10.56 -19.93
N TRP A 155 7.58 -10.74 -19.29
CA TRP A 155 8.14 -9.77 -18.35
C TRP A 155 8.42 -8.39 -18.97
N ILE A 156 8.81 -8.32 -20.25
CA ILE A 156 9.07 -7.05 -20.95
C ILE A 156 7.77 -6.25 -21.08
N ILE A 157 6.69 -6.91 -21.46
CA ILE A 157 5.38 -6.25 -21.61
C ILE A 157 4.77 -5.95 -20.23
N GLU A 158 5.03 -6.81 -19.25
CA GLU A 158 4.59 -6.60 -17.86
C GLU A 158 5.20 -5.32 -17.26
N GLU A 159 6.48 -5.06 -17.51
CA GLU A 159 7.14 -3.81 -17.10
C GLU A 159 6.52 -2.56 -17.71
N GLU A 160 5.95 -2.64 -18.92
CA GLU A 160 5.25 -1.52 -19.57
C GLU A 160 3.84 -1.26 -19.01
N ILE A 161 3.26 -2.24 -18.32
CA ILE A 161 1.88 -2.20 -17.83
C ILE A 161 1.82 -1.86 -16.35
N LEU A 162 2.69 -2.46 -15.54
CA LEU A 162 2.73 -2.25 -14.09
C LEU A 162 3.39 -0.92 -13.73
N PRO A 163 2.99 -0.30 -12.61
CA PRO A 163 3.62 0.92 -12.13
C PRO A 163 5.12 0.75 -11.93
N GLN A 164 5.87 1.72 -12.36
CA GLN A 164 7.32 1.78 -12.19
C GLN A 164 7.72 2.87 -11.17
N THR A 165 8.95 2.84 -10.71
CA THR A 165 9.46 3.83 -9.74
C THR A 165 9.54 5.26 -10.31
N VAL A 166 9.39 5.40 -11.61
CA VAL A 166 9.44 6.68 -12.32
C VAL A 166 8.07 7.27 -12.67
N ASP A 167 6.98 6.52 -12.39
CA ASP A 167 5.62 6.97 -12.63
C ASP A 167 5.15 7.95 -11.53
#